data_e2fa1657f55c671781b5d4eff8ddd64e
#
_entry.id   e2fa1657f55c671781b5d4eff8ddd64e
#
_cell.length_a   1.000
_cell.length_b   1.000
_cell.length_c   1.000
_cell.angle_alpha   90.00
_cell.angle_beta   90.00
_cell.angle_gamma   90.00
#
_symmetry.space_group_name_H-M   'P 1'
#
loop_
_entity.id
_entity.type
_entity.pdbx_description
1 polymer ?
#
loop_
_entity_poly.entity_id
_entity_poly.type
_entity_poly.pdbx_seq_one_letter_code
_entity_poly.pdbx_strand_id
1 'polypeptide(L)'
;RRSSLIIQKGQINNELKEITQGVSILDTAKSFVLVNTVTTKTETINHFSKFQGIIKTDQNMILYPEFSGRVSKIYVDEGDVVKKGQALAKIDDGGLYNELKLVESQAKLAKTIYERQSKLWNDKIGSEIQYLEAKTNYEIQNNRLKSITESLAKTTITAPFNGTIDEIFIEEG
;
A
#
# COMPACT_ATOMS: atom_id res chain seq x y z
N ARG A 1 91.89 72.59 -26.96
CA ARG A 1 90.58 72.13 -27.58
C ARG A 1 90.09 70.75 -27.11
N ARG A 2 90.99 69.74 -26.97
CA ARG A 2 90.51 68.38 -26.56
C ARG A 2 90.10 68.33 -25.06
N SER A 3 90.76 69.10 -24.20
CA SER A 3 90.44 69.09 -22.79
C SER A 3 89.09 69.78 -22.43
N SER A 4 88.69 70.82 -23.18
CA SER A 4 87.38 71.48 -22.98
C SER A 4 86.23 70.62 -23.41
N LEU A 5 86.42 69.85 -24.51
CA LEU A 5 85.40 68.91 -24.96
C LEU A 5 85.16 67.73 -24.02
N ILE A 6 86.21 67.25 -23.28
CA ILE A 6 86.10 66.19 -22.30
C ILE A 6 85.30 66.68 -21.10
N ILE A 7 85.53 67.95 -20.65
CA ILE A 7 84.82 68.53 -19.51
C ILE A 7 83.31 68.78 -19.90
N GLN A 8 83.03 69.28 -21.09
CA GLN A 8 81.73 69.45 -21.56
C GLN A 8 80.94 68.11 -21.67
N LYS A 9 81.63 67.07 -22.18
CA LYS A 9 81.03 65.73 -22.25
C LYS A 9 80.73 65.17 -20.87
N GLY A 10 81.55 65.46 -19.88
CA GLY A 10 81.38 65.10 -18.51
C GLY A 10 80.16 65.81 -17.88
N GLN A 11 80.01 67.13 -18.16
CA GLN A 11 78.88 67.87 -17.64
C GLN A 11 77.58 67.44 -18.32
N ILE A 12 77.55 67.22 -19.57
CA ILE A 12 76.34 66.74 -20.33
C ILE A 12 75.97 65.36 -19.83
N ASN A 13 76.89 64.43 -19.55
CA ASN A 13 76.65 63.12 -19.05
C ASN A 13 76.07 63.16 -17.61
N ASN A 14 76.52 64.12 -16.78
CA ASN A 14 75.90 64.29 -15.45
C ASN A 14 74.54 64.86 -15.49
N GLU A 15 74.29 65.87 -16.34
CA GLU A 15 72.91 66.44 -16.55
C GLU A 15 71.98 65.34 -17.10
N LEU A 16 72.46 64.50 -18.05
CA LEU A 16 71.67 63.41 -18.60
C LEU A 16 71.27 62.36 -17.55
N LYS A 17 72.25 62.10 -16.59
CA LYS A 17 71.96 61.20 -15.45
C LYS A 17 70.91 61.78 -14.52
N GLU A 18 70.98 63.08 -14.17
CA GLU A 18 70.02 63.73 -13.32
C GLU A 18 68.64 63.77 -13.96
N ILE A 19 68.52 64.11 -15.24
CA ILE A 19 67.31 64.08 -15.98
C ILE A 19 66.73 62.67 -16.04
N THR A 20 67.58 61.67 -16.30
CA THR A 20 67.11 60.26 -16.39
C THR A 20 66.62 59.77 -15.01
N GLN A 21 67.28 60.19 -13.91
CA GLN A 21 66.76 59.88 -12.56
C GLN A 21 65.46 60.61 -12.27
N GLY A 22 65.37 61.89 -12.65
CA GLY A 22 64.11 62.67 -12.47
C GLY A 22 62.94 62.07 -13.28
N VAL A 23 63.19 61.63 -14.48
CA VAL A 23 62.16 60.97 -15.30
C VAL A 23 61.77 59.61 -14.69
N SER A 24 62.71 58.83 -14.16
CA SER A 24 62.37 57.55 -13.52
C SER A 24 61.56 57.71 -12.22
N ILE A 25 61.70 58.87 -11.53
CA ILE A 25 60.87 59.18 -10.33
C ILE A 25 59.48 59.66 -10.74
N LEU A 26 59.36 60.33 -11.86
CA LEU A 26 58.10 60.82 -12.37
C LEU A 26 57.30 59.79 -13.16
N ASP A 27 58.02 58.81 -13.71
CA ASP A 27 57.36 57.70 -14.40
C ASP A 27 56.79 56.71 -13.43
N THR A 28 55.88 57.14 -12.62
CA THR A 28 55.03 56.30 -11.81
C THR A 28 53.81 55.79 -12.65
N ALA A 29 54.07 55.43 -13.89
CA ALA A 29 53.09 54.71 -14.65
C ALA A 29 52.89 53.35 -14.02
N LYS A 30 52.05 53.30 -12.96
CA LYS A 30 51.54 52.03 -12.44
C LYS A 30 50.87 51.30 -13.58
N SER A 31 51.51 50.26 -14.07
CA SER A 31 50.88 49.32 -14.99
C SER A 31 49.77 48.62 -14.20
N PHE A 32 48.56 49.10 -14.41
CA PHE A 32 47.40 48.44 -13.88
C PHE A 32 47.08 47.25 -14.79
N VAL A 33 47.17 46.05 -14.17
CA VAL A 33 46.70 44.85 -14.83
C VAL A 33 45.19 44.92 -14.89
N LEU A 34 44.64 44.88 -16.09
CA LEU A 34 43.21 44.84 -16.31
C LEU A 34 42.68 43.48 -15.76
N VAL A 35 41.93 43.57 -14.71
CA VAL A 35 41.28 42.38 -14.11
C VAL A 35 39.77 42.48 -14.32
N ASN A 36 39.18 41.46 -14.89
CA ASN A 36 37.73 41.33 -14.94
C ASN A 36 37.26 40.82 -13.61
N THR A 37 36.46 41.61 -12.91
CA THR A 37 35.78 41.19 -11.68
C THR A 37 34.33 40.82 -11.99
N VAL A 38 33.94 39.64 -11.60
CA VAL A 38 32.54 39.20 -11.63
C VAL A 38 31.99 39.28 -10.23
N THR A 39 30.97 40.07 -10.06
CA THR A 39 30.26 40.12 -8.76
C THR A 39 29.37 38.86 -8.67
N THR A 40 29.69 37.98 -7.73
CA THR A 40 28.87 36.81 -7.47
C THR A 40 27.60 37.23 -6.75
N LYS A 41 26.46 36.80 -7.28
CA LYS A 41 25.17 36.93 -6.60
C LYS A 41 24.76 35.56 -6.11
N THR A 42 24.27 35.49 -4.88
CA THR A 42 23.67 34.28 -4.36
C THR A 42 22.26 34.14 -4.98
N GLU A 43 22.05 33.11 -5.79
CA GLU A 43 20.76 32.77 -6.34
C GLU A 43 20.33 31.42 -5.79
N THR A 44 19.05 31.31 -5.48
CA THR A 44 18.46 30.01 -5.09
C THR A 44 18.19 29.21 -6.34
N ILE A 45 18.90 28.13 -6.53
CA ILE A 45 18.66 27.19 -7.63
C ILE A 45 17.74 26.09 -7.13
N ASN A 46 16.54 26.02 -7.68
CA ASN A 46 15.63 24.91 -7.44
C ASN A 46 16.04 23.73 -8.33
N HIS A 47 16.60 22.70 -7.73
CA HIS A 47 16.93 21.45 -8.41
C HIS A 47 15.81 20.42 -8.18
N PHE A 48 15.15 20.02 -9.26
CA PHE A 48 14.11 19.01 -9.23
C PHE A 48 14.67 17.68 -9.76
N SER A 49 14.58 16.64 -8.95
CA SER A 49 14.87 15.28 -9.38
C SER A 49 13.57 14.51 -9.56
N LYS A 50 13.35 13.92 -10.73
CA LYS A 50 12.23 13.03 -10.96
C LYS A 50 12.60 11.64 -10.51
N PHE A 51 11.84 11.11 -9.55
CA PHE A 51 11.95 9.73 -9.12
C PHE A 51 10.73 8.96 -9.64
N GLN A 52 10.98 7.82 -10.24
CA GLN A 52 9.93 6.89 -10.62
C GLN A 52 9.98 5.74 -9.61
N GLY A 53 8.84 5.47 -8.98
CA GLY A 53 8.69 4.40 -8.00
C GLY A 53 7.39 3.66 -8.23
N ILE A 54 7.35 2.41 -7.80
CA ILE A 54 6.14 1.58 -7.78
C ILE A 54 5.72 1.47 -6.31
N ILE A 55 4.50 1.89 -6.02
CA ILE A 55 3.90 1.68 -4.70
C ILE A 55 3.32 0.26 -4.70
N LYS A 56 3.82 -0.58 -3.78
CA LYS A 56 3.27 -1.92 -3.55
C LYS A 56 2.62 -1.94 -2.18
N THR A 57 1.46 -2.57 -2.08
CA THR A 57 0.85 -2.89 -0.79
C THR A 57 1.18 -4.32 -0.41
N ASP A 58 1.44 -4.56 0.88
CA ASP A 58 1.71 -5.91 1.41
C ASP A 58 0.43 -6.72 1.63
N GLN A 59 -0.74 -6.08 1.55
CA GLN A 59 -2.06 -6.68 1.76
C GLN A 59 -2.93 -6.61 0.50
N ASN A 60 -2.36 -6.97 -0.66
CA ASN A 60 -3.15 -7.18 -1.86
C ASN A 60 -3.48 -8.67 -1.98
N MET A 61 -4.77 -9.01 -2.04
CA MET A 61 -5.25 -10.39 -2.11
C MET A 61 -6.39 -10.50 -3.11
N ILE A 62 -6.28 -11.50 -3.98
CA ILE A 62 -7.37 -11.88 -4.88
C ILE A 62 -8.27 -12.85 -4.12
N LEU A 63 -9.57 -12.54 -4.04
CA LEU A 63 -10.57 -13.38 -3.40
C LEU A 63 -11.19 -14.31 -4.44
N TYR A 64 -11.14 -15.60 -4.16
CA TYR A 64 -11.80 -16.61 -4.96
C TYR A 64 -13.04 -17.15 -4.23
N PRO A 65 -14.13 -17.45 -4.94
CA PRO A 65 -15.28 -18.09 -4.34
C PRO A 65 -14.93 -19.52 -3.90
N GLU A 66 -15.39 -19.91 -2.71
CA GLU A 66 -15.27 -21.30 -2.22
C GLU A 66 -16.41 -22.20 -2.74
N PHE A 67 -17.45 -21.60 -3.28
CA PHE A 67 -18.61 -22.30 -3.84
C PHE A 67 -18.68 -22.05 -5.36
N SER A 68 -18.88 -23.12 -6.14
CA SER A 68 -19.01 -23.03 -7.59
C SER A 68 -20.46 -22.79 -7.99
N GLY A 69 -20.71 -21.75 -8.74
CA GLY A 69 -22.05 -21.41 -9.20
C GLY A 69 -22.08 -20.09 -9.96
N ARG A 70 -23.26 -19.70 -10.42
CA ARG A 70 -23.50 -18.44 -11.10
C ARG A 70 -23.53 -17.29 -10.06
N VAL A 71 -22.92 -16.16 -10.42
CA VAL A 71 -22.99 -14.96 -9.57
C VAL A 71 -24.41 -14.39 -9.63
N SER A 72 -25.09 -14.42 -8.50
CA SER A 72 -26.47 -13.92 -8.38
C SER A 72 -26.51 -12.41 -8.22
N LYS A 73 -25.58 -11.84 -7.47
CA LYS A 73 -25.51 -10.39 -7.21
C LYS A 73 -24.15 -9.95 -6.74
N ILE A 74 -23.71 -8.77 -7.17
CA ILE A 74 -22.55 -8.06 -6.68
C ILE A 74 -23.03 -6.87 -5.86
N TYR A 75 -22.45 -6.64 -4.69
CA TYR A 75 -22.89 -5.63 -3.71
C TYR A 75 -21.95 -4.43 -3.61
N VAL A 76 -20.85 -4.45 -4.34
CA VAL A 76 -19.77 -3.45 -4.26
C VAL A 76 -19.28 -3.10 -5.64
N ASP A 77 -18.73 -1.90 -5.78
CA ASP A 77 -18.10 -1.40 -7.00
C ASP A 77 -16.59 -1.24 -6.79
N GLU A 78 -15.85 -1.12 -7.91
CA GLU A 78 -14.43 -0.79 -7.88
C GLU A 78 -14.20 0.57 -7.21
N GLY A 79 -13.25 0.64 -6.29
CA GLY A 79 -12.98 1.82 -5.48
C GLY A 79 -13.73 1.89 -4.15
N ASP A 80 -14.68 0.99 -3.89
CA ASP A 80 -15.44 0.98 -2.64
C ASP A 80 -14.60 0.58 -1.43
N VAL A 81 -14.84 1.27 -0.32
CA VAL A 81 -14.23 0.94 0.98
C VAL A 81 -15.10 -0.07 1.71
N VAL A 82 -14.54 -1.24 2.00
CA VAL A 82 -15.24 -2.35 2.64
C VAL A 82 -14.69 -2.67 4.01
N LYS A 83 -15.56 -3.22 4.88
CA LYS A 83 -15.21 -3.66 6.22
C LYS A 83 -15.09 -5.18 6.26
N LYS A 84 -14.24 -5.69 7.16
CA LYS A 84 -14.14 -7.13 7.43
C LYS A 84 -15.51 -7.75 7.70
N GLY A 85 -15.83 -8.83 6.98
CA GLY A 85 -17.12 -9.54 7.05
C GLY A 85 -18.24 -8.94 6.20
N GLN A 86 -18.00 -7.82 5.50
CA GLN A 86 -18.98 -7.24 4.58
C GLN A 86 -19.15 -8.17 3.37
N ALA A 87 -20.41 -8.43 2.98
CA ALA A 87 -20.71 -9.19 1.78
C ALA A 87 -20.32 -8.39 0.53
N LEU A 88 -19.55 -9.02 -0.34
CA LEU A 88 -19.06 -8.46 -1.60
C LEU A 88 -19.89 -8.95 -2.79
N ALA A 89 -20.12 -10.25 -2.84
CA ALA A 89 -20.93 -10.87 -3.89
C ALA A 89 -21.67 -12.09 -3.34
N LYS A 90 -22.74 -12.47 -4.00
CA LYS A 90 -23.52 -13.66 -3.70
C LYS A 90 -23.62 -14.58 -4.91
N ILE A 91 -23.34 -15.86 -4.68
CA ILE A 91 -23.47 -16.92 -5.66
C ILE A 91 -24.84 -17.56 -5.48
N ASP A 92 -25.44 -18.03 -6.57
CA ASP A 92 -26.68 -18.79 -6.54
C ASP A 92 -26.47 -20.05 -5.70
N ASP A 93 -27.34 -20.25 -4.71
CA ASP A 93 -27.20 -21.34 -3.75
C ASP A 93 -27.64 -22.70 -4.29
N GLY A 94 -28.15 -22.77 -5.54
CA GLY A 94 -28.57 -24.00 -6.16
C GLY A 94 -29.63 -24.79 -5.37
N GLY A 95 -30.37 -24.12 -4.50
CA GLY A 95 -31.42 -24.74 -3.65
C GLY A 95 -30.94 -25.17 -2.27
N LEU A 96 -29.68 -24.86 -1.86
CA LEU A 96 -29.15 -25.13 -0.51
C LEU A 96 -30.00 -24.51 0.60
N TYR A 97 -30.61 -23.34 0.34
CA TYR A 97 -31.50 -22.71 1.31
C TYR A 97 -32.75 -23.57 1.60
N ASN A 98 -33.34 -24.20 0.58
CA ASN A 98 -34.49 -25.09 0.78
C ASN A 98 -34.06 -26.37 1.51
N GLU A 99 -32.89 -26.93 1.18
CA GLU A 99 -32.33 -28.07 1.89
C GLU A 99 -32.05 -27.73 3.34
N LEU A 100 -31.50 -26.53 3.64
CA LEU A 100 -31.31 -26.05 5.01
C LEU A 100 -32.61 -26.08 5.78
N LYS A 101 -33.72 -25.58 5.24
CA LYS A 101 -35.02 -25.58 5.89
C LYS A 101 -35.53 -26.98 6.21
N LEU A 102 -35.29 -27.94 5.30
CA LEU A 102 -35.68 -29.33 5.51
C LEU A 102 -34.88 -29.92 6.67
N VAL A 103 -33.54 -29.79 6.63
CA VAL A 103 -32.65 -30.35 7.65
C VAL A 103 -32.85 -29.67 9.01
N GLU A 104 -33.11 -28.35 9.03
CA GLU A 104 -33.45 -27.61 10.25
C GLU A 104 -34.68 -28.22 10.95
N SER A 105 -35.71 -28.55 10.16
CA SER A 105 -36.94 -29.18 10.68
C SER A 105 -36.66 -30.60 11.23
N GLN A 106 -35.81 -31.38 10.53
CA GLN A 106 -35.39 -32.72 11.00
C GLN A 106 -34.55 -32.66 12.26
N ALA A 107 -33.59 -31.73 12.32
CA ALA A 107 -32.74 -31.52 13.52
C ALA A 107 -33.59 -31.08 14.73
N LYS A 108 -34.57 -30.20 14.51
CA LYS A 108 -35.50 -29.75 15.54
C LYS A 108 -36.34 -30.92 16.12
N LEU A 109 -36.86 -31.79 15.24
CA LEU A 109 -37.59 -32.97 15.65
C LEU A 109 -36.68 -33.92 16.44
N ALA A 110 -35.49 -34.25 15.92
CA ALA A 110 -34.53 -35.12 16.58
C ALA A 110 -34.13 -34.57 17.94
N LYS A 111 -33.92 -33.26 18.08
CA LYS A 111 -33.64 -32.58 19.34
C LYS A 111 -34.78 -32.78 20.34
N THR A 112 -36.02 -32.59 19.94
CA THR A 112 -37.19 -32.75 20.77
C THR A 112 -37.33 -34.19 21.29
N ILE A 113 -37.10 -35.19 20.42
CA ILE A 113 -37.11 -36.61 20.79
C ILE A 113 -35.99 -36.91 21.80
N TYR A 114 -34.78 -36.46 21.53
CA TYR A 114 -33.64 -36.62 22.44
C TYR A 114 -33.90 -36.01 23.82
N GLU A 115 -34.40 -34.76 23.87
CA GLU A 115 -34.70 -34.09 25.14
C GLU A 115 -35.75 -34.85 25.98
N ARG A 116 -36.76 -35.40 25.30
CA ARG A 116 -37.77 -36.24 25.99
C ARG A 116 -37.19 -37.55 26.52
N GLN A 117 -36.41 -38.26 25.70
CA GLN A 117 -35.78 -39.51 26.08
C GLN A 117 -34.71 -39.27 27.18
N SER A 118 -33.97 -38.20 27.12
CA SER A 118 -33.01 -37.80 28.14
C SER A 118 -33.68 -37.54 29.49
N LYS A 119 -34.85 -36.88 29.47
CA LYS A 119 -35.63 -36.67 30.70
C LYS A 119 -36.14 -37.98 31.31
N LEU A 120 -36.74 -38.86 30.48
CA LEU A 120 -37.20 -40.17 30.92
C LEU A 120 -36.05 -41.02 31.49
N TRP A 121 -34.89 -41.02 30.83
CA TRP A 121 -33.70 -41.73 31.31
C TRP A 121 -33.19 -41.17 32.64
N ASN A 122 -33.16 -39.87 32.83
CA ASN A 122 -32.75 -39.23 34.09
C ASN A 122 -33.72 -39.55 35.21
N ASP A 123 -35.01 -39.67 34.92
CA ASP A 123 -36.04 -40.08 35.87
C ASP A 123 -36.05 -41.61 36.10
N LYS A 124 -35.07 -42.34 35.51
CA LYS A 124 -34.93 -43.81 35.56
C LYS A 124 -36.13 -44.55 34.96
N ILE A 125 -36.76 -43.94 34.00
CA ILE A 125 -37.91 -44.48 33.23
C ILE A 125 -37.42 -44.69 31.77
N GLY A 126 -37.56 -45.90 31.24
CA GLY A 126 -37.24 -46.22 29.86
C GLY A 126 -35.98 -47.03 29.67
N SER A 127 -35.62 -47.22 28.38
CA SER A 127 -34.49 -48.05 27.98
C SER A 127 -33.27 -47.16 27.64
N GLU A 128 -32.11 -47.57 28.10
CA GLU A 128 -30.82 -46.96 27.76
C GLU A 128 -30.61 -46.91 26.23
N ILE A 129 -31.00 -47.98 25.54
CA ILE A 129 -30.91 -48.12 24.09
C ILE A 129 -31.71 -46.99 23.40
N GLN A 130 -32.95 -46.73 23.83
CA GLN A 130 -33.80 -45.68 23.28
C GLN A 130 -33.20 -44.27 23.49
N TYR A 131 -32.61 -44.05 24.67
CA TYR A 131 -31.90 -42.82 24.95
C TYR A 131 -30.69 -42.64 24.05
N LEU A 132 -29.83 -43.67 23.86
CA LEU A 132 -28.66 -43.66 23.02
C LEU A 132 -29.02 -43.48 21.54
N GLU A 133 -30.06 -44.15 21.06
CA GLU A 133 -30.59 -44.00 19.70
C GLU A 133 -31.06 -42.56 19.43
N ALA A 134 -31.85 -42.00 20.35
CA ALA A 134 -32.31 -40.61 20.24
C ALA A 134 -31.17 -39.61 20.28
N LYS A 135 -30.16 -39.82 21.13
CA LYS A 135 -28.96 -39.00 21.22
C LYS A 135 -28.17 -39.04 19.91
N THR A 136 -27.89 -40.24 19.41
CA THR A 136 -27.12 -40.43 18.18
C THR A 136 -27.83 -39.82 16.99
N ASN A 137 -29.15 -40.02 16.86
CA ASN A 137 -29.92 -39.42 15.79
C ASN A 137 -29.91 -37.88 15.86
N TYR A 138 -30.04 -37.29 17.04
CA TYR A 138 -29.92 -35.85 17.22
C TYR A 138 -28.53 -35.35 16.80
N GLU A 139 -27.44 -36.01 17.20
CA GLU A 139 -26.08 -35.64 16.81
C GLU A 139 -25.86 -35.69 15.31
N ILE A 140 -26.38 -36.72 14.63
CA ILE A 140 -26.32 -36.89 13.17
C ILE A 140 -27.03 -35.71 12.49
N GLN A 141 -28.28 -35.41 12.87
CA GLN A 141 -29.04 -34.33 12.24
C GLN A 141 -28.44 -32.97 12.54
N ASN A 142 -27.92 -32.76 13.73
CA ASN A 142 -27.25 -31.51 14.10
C ASN A 142 -25.94 -31.29 13.31
N ASN A 143 -25.16 -32.34 13.09
CA ASN A 143 -23.96 -32.27 12.25
C ASN A 143 -24.31 -31.99 10.80
N ARG A 144 -25.39 -32.59 10.29
CA ARG A 144 -25.88 -32.32 8.93
C ARG A 144 -26.35 -30.86 8.78
N LEU A 145 -27.09 -30.36 9.76
CA LEU A 145 -27.51 -28.95 9.80
C LEU A 145 -26.31 -28.00 9.76
N LYS A 146 -25.27 -28.27 10.56
CA LYS A 146 -24.05 -27.50 10.57
C LYS A 146 -23.35 -27.50 9.21
N SER A 147 -23.22 -28.67 8.59
CA SER A 147 -22.56 -28.80 7.29
C SER A 147 -23.27 -28.00 6.19
N ILE A 148 -24.62 -28.05 6.12
CA ILE A 148 -25.38 -27.27 5.14
C ILE A 148 -25.30 -25.77 5.43
N THR A 149 -25.32 -25.36 6.71
CA THR A 149 -25.17 -23.96 7.09
C THR A 149 -23.81 -23.41 6.65
N GLU A 150 -22.73 -24.19 6.83
CA GLU A 150 -21.40 -23.84 6.38
C GLU A 150 -21.32 -23.77 4.85
N SER A 151 -21.95 -24.71 4.16
CA SER A 151 -22.01 -24.67 2.68
C SER A 151 -22.78 -23.46 2.17
N LEU A 152 -23.88 -23.10 2.79
CA LEU A 152 -24.65 -21.89 2.46
C LEU A 152 -23.87 -20.61 2.75
N ALA A 153 -23.09 -20.57 3.83
CA ALA A 153 -22.24 -19.43 4.14
C ALA A 153 -21.18 -19.19 3.06
N LYS A 154 -20.68 -20.26 2.43
CA LYS A 154 -19.68 -20.19 1.34
C LYS A 154 -20.25 -19.64 0.02
N THR A 155 -21.56 -19.54 -0.14
CA THR A 155 -22.20 -18.91 -1.30
C THR A 155 -22.11 -17.39 -1.26
N THR A 156 -21.75 -16.82 -0.10
CA THR A 156 -21.56 -15.38 0.04
C THR A 156 -20.08 -15.07 0.20
N ILE A 157 -19.51 -14.32 -0.73
CA ILE A 157 -18.13 -13.87 -0.67
C ILE A 157 -18.08 -12.67 0.24
N THR A 158 -17.24 -12.71 1.28
CA THR A 158 -17.08 -11.64 2.26
C THR A 158 -15.65 -11.13 2.33
N ALA A 159 -15.48 -9.86 2.70
CA ALA A 159 -14.18 -9.26 2.88
C ALA A 159 -13.45 -9.84 4.11
N PRO A 160 -12.22 -10.37 3.98
CA PRO A 160 -11.45 -10.94 5.10
C PRO A 160 -10.84 -9.89 6.02
N PHE A 161 -10.67 -8.66 5.54
CA PHE A 161 -10.12 -7.50 6.26
C PHE A 161 -10.75 -6.20 5.76
N ASN A 162 -10.47 -5.09 6.43
CA ASN A 162 -10.89 -3.77 5.99
C ASN A 162 -9.98 -3.29 4.85
N GLY A 163 -10.54 -2.80 3.77
CA GLY A 163 -9.75 -2.36 2.62
C GLY A 163 -10.58 -1.66 1.56
N THR A 164 -10.00 -1.48 0.40
CA THR A 164 -10.66 -0.92 -0.78
C THR A 164 -10.67 -1.97 -1.88
N ILE A 165 -11.75 -2.07 -2.62
CA ILE A 165 -11.85 -2.93 -3.81
C ILE A 165 -11.05 -2.28 -4.92
N ASP A 166 -10.10 -3.01 -5.47
CA ASP A 166 -9.23 -2.53 -6.55
C ASP A 166 -9.88 -2.85 -7.92
N GLU A 167 -10.19 -4.13 -8.14
CA GLU A 167 -10.71 -4.61 -9.41
C GLU A 167 -11.69 -5.77 -9.19
N ILE A 168 -12.72 -5.86 -10.04
CA ILE A 168 -13.75 -6.90 -10.00
C ILE A 168 -13.70 -7.69 -11.31
N PHE A 169 -13.30 -8.97 -11.24
CA PHE A 169 -13.13 -9.86 -12.40
C PHE A 169 -14.37 -10.68 -12.75
N ILE A 170 -15.50 -10.44 -12.10
CA ILE A 170 -16.74 -11.21 -12.25
C ILE A 170 -17.89 -10.30 -12.67
N GLU A 171 -18.82 -10.88 -13.40
CA GLU A 171 -20.08 -10.23 -13.81
C GLU A 171 -21.28 -10.97 -13.24
N GLU A 172 -22.42 -10.30 -13.12
CA GLU A 172 -23.70 -10.91 -12.73
C GLU A 172 -24.23 -11.77 -13.88
N GLY A 173 -24.62 -13.00 -13.61
CA GLY A 173 -25.24 -13.86 -14.63
C GLY A 173 -24.76 -15.29 -14.74
#